data_d6e94d0e8259160392dfef58337c99ff
#
_entry.id   d6e94d0e8259160392dfef58337c99ff
#
_cell.length_a   1.000
_cell.length_b   1.000
_cell.length_c   1.000
_cell.angle_alpha   90.00
_cell.angle_beta   90.00
_cell.angle_gamma   90.00
#
_symmetry.space_group_name_H-M   'P 1'
#
loop_
_entity.id
_entity.type
_entity.pdbx_description
1 polymer ?
#
loop_
_entity_poly.entity_id
_entity_poly.type
_entity_poly.pdbx_seq_one_letter_code
_entity_poly.pdbx_strand_id
1 'polypeptide(L)'
;MPLRLTLTGLASQYIHMPLAPFCLKRAVDGSLPDVTTTICDLNINDTQEDLLHRVMATEPDVLGISLYIWNRECAARLIRRVKALKPEMIVIVGGPEATFSVEETFREMPVDYLLRGAGEESLPALLRLIMGGGDASAVPGACFRTADGLHISLPAPAPAPRSDLYDETWHSALNGRMAYVETSRGCPFQCAFCLSGHHHKVALDTLGDCKQSLSLVGQEPDLRHSNKEAPDARTVQFMPVDEALALLIRIGNSGCDTVKLIDRTFNCSKVRTMVLVRGLINAKQQGEIGDVCYHFEVAADLFDDETLDLLATAPAGLFQMEAGLQSFHAATLDACDRHTDMAKLVDRIRRILRPNNIHLHIDLIAGLPEEDFVTFGQSFDNAFSLHPHQLQLGFLKFIHGSKLRMEKWGARFAPDPPYEVLSTPWITYTELRRLHDAAEAVERIHNSGRFALAENLALEYTGMRPFSLYLLLGEKMAARQGRWSLDNLTRLVYDVFLCLGVPEHALRDAMITDRLATDNTGYLPPFLQHEDASAVKKAARAYREAHPGCGYPRVAVLSDGSAVVATWTKKHPVTQRGEVAAFCGK
;
A
#
# COMPACT_ATOMS: atom_id res chain seq x y z
N MET A 1 -25.65 30.80 -12.47
CA MET A 1 -24.78 29.77 -13.10
C MET A 1 -24.61 28.65 -12.09
N PRO A 2 -24.50 27.39 -12.50
CA PRO A 2 -24.23 26.31 -11.57
C PRO A 2 -22.90 26.53 -10.85
N LEU A 3 -22.81 26.14 -9.56
CA LEU A 3 -21.56 26.20 -8.79
C LEU A 3 -20.57 25.17 -9.36
N ARG A 4 -19.34 25.59 -9.65
CA ARG A 4 -18.30 24.71 -10.19
C ARG A 4 -17.42 24.18 -9.06
N LEU A 5 -17.54 22.89 -8.81
CA LEU A 5 -16.73 22.16 -7.81
C LEU A 5 -15.63 21.37 -8.51
N THR A 6 -14.38 21.61 -8.14
CA THR A 6 -13.27 20.72 -8.53
C THR A 6 -12.82 19.90 -7.33
N LEU A 7 -12.80 18.57 -7.51
CA LEU A 7 -12.32 17.63 -6.52
C LEU A 7 -10.99 17.05 -6.94
N THR A 8 -10.03 16.96 -6.02
CA THR A 8 -8.73 16.34 -6.26
C THR A 8 -8.22 15.57 -5.05
N GLY A 9 -7.44 14.52 -5.33
CA GLY A 9 -6.58 13.86 -4.38
C GLY A 9 -5.24 13.65 -5.07
N LEU A 10 -4.16 14.28 -4.56
CA LEU A 10 -2.84 14.12 -5.16
C LEU A 10 -2.34 12.70 -4.88
N ALA A 11 -2.22 11.90 -5.94
CA ALA A 11 -1.72 10.54 -5.86
C ALA A 11 -0.21 10.51 -5.55
N SER A 12 0.25 9.48 -4.85
CA SER A 12 1.69 9.29 -4.58
C SER A 12 2.48 8.88 -5.83
N GLN A 13 1.85 8.13 -6.73
CA GLN A 13 2.38 7.72 -8.03
C GLN A 13 1.24 7.66 -9.04
N TYR A 14 1.56 7.72 -10.34
CA TYR A 14 0.57 7.71 -11.42
C TYR A 14 -0.33 6.46 -11.40
N ILE A 15 0.22 5.30 -11.03
CA ILE A 15 -0.52 4.04 -10.98
C ILE A 15 -1.65 4.02 -9.93
N HIS A 16 -1.58 4.90 -8.93
CA HIS A 16 -2.56 5.00 -7.84
C HIS A 16 -3.64 6.02 -8.19
N MET A 17 -4.86 5.57 -8.37
CA MET A 17 -6.00 6.45 -8.59
C MET A 17 -6.68 6.77 -7.24
N PRO A 18 -6.75 8.05 -6.82
CA PRO A 18 -7.41 8.42 -5.57
C PRO A 18 -8.92 8.11 -5.63
N LEU A 19 -9.44 7.31 -4.70
CA LEU A 19 -10.86 6.92 -4.69
C LEU A 19 -11.77 8.03 -4.12
N ALA A 20 -11.30 8.78 -3.11
CA ALA A 20 -12.12 9.77 -2.42
C ALA A 20 -12.78 10.84 -3.33
N PRO A 21 -12.11 11.41 -4.35
CA PRO A 21 -12.77 12.35 -5.27
C PRO A 21 -13.98 11.76 -5.99
N PHE A 22 -13.94 10.46 -6.35
CA PHE A 22 -15.05 9.78 -7.02
C PHE A 22 -16.21 9.53 -6.06
N CYS A 23 -15.95 9.11 -4.80
CA CYS A 23 -16.95 8.97 -3.76
C CYS A 23 -17.69 10.30 -3.54
N LEU A 24 -16.94 11.40 -3.43
CA LEU A 24 -17.49 12.74 -3.19
C LEU A 24 -18.25 13.26 -4.41
N LYS A 25 -17.70 13.07 -5.62
CA LYS A 25 -18.43 13.44 -6.87
C LYS A 25 -19.77 12.72 -6.94
N ARG A 26 -19.79 11.41 -6.72
CA ARG A 26 -21.04 10.63 -6.75
C ARG A 26 -22.07 11.12 -5.74
N ALA A 27 -21.64 11.50 -4.54
CA ALA A 27 -22.51 12.03 -3.50
C ALA A 27 -23.07 13.40 -3.86
N VAL A 28 -22.26 14.28 -4.44
CA VAL A 28 -22.66 15.62 -4.88
C VAL A 28 -23.61 15.54 -6.07
N ASP A 29 -23.22 14.82 -7.14
CA ASP A 29 -24.03 14.70 -8.36
C ASP A 29 -25.41 14.06 -8.10
N GLY A 30 -25.46 13.12 -7.14
CA GLY A 30 -26.73 12.46 -6.74
C GLY A 30 -27.67 13.33 -5.90
N SER A 31 -27.21 14.49 -5.40
CA SER A 31 -27.99 15.31 -4.45
C SER A 31 -28.06 16.80 -4.78
N LEU A 32 -27.23 17.31 -5.70
CA LEU A 32 -27.09 18.74 -6.02
C LEU A 32 -27.01 18.95 -7.55
N PRO A 33 -28.15 19.01 -8.27
CA PRO A 33 -28.14 19.20 -9.73
C PRO A 33 -27.59 20.56 -10.17
N ASP A 34 -27.58 21.55 -9.29
CA ASP A 34 -27.03 22.90 -9.54
C ASP A 34 -25.53 23.01 -9.29
N VAL A 35 -24.83 21.89 -9.04
CA VAL A 35 -23.37 21.83 -8.88
C VAL A 35 -22.78 21.04 -10.04
N THR A 36 -21.82 21.63 -10.73
CA THR A 36 -21.03 20.92 -11.74
C THR A 36 -19.74 20.42 -11.11
N THR A 37 -19.61 19.09 -10.97
CA THR A 37 -18.45 18.48 -10.31
C THR A 37 -17.44 17.95 -11.31
N THR A 38 -16.21 18.45 -11.24
CA THR A 38 -15.05 17.99 -12.03
C THR A 38 -14.02 17.29 -11.14
N ILE A 39 -13.47 16.17 -11.59
CA ILE A 39 -12.30 15.54 -10.94
C ILE A 39 -11.05 16.03 -11.65
N CYS A 40 -10.13 16.64 -10.89
CA CYS A 40 -8.81 17.02 -11.35
C CYS A 40 -7.79 16.00 -10.83
N ASP A 41 -7.28 15.16 -11.71
CA ASP A 41 -6.33 14.11 -11.37
C ASP A 41 -4.92 14.68 -11.29
N LEU A 42 -4.30 14.64 -10.10
CA LEU A 42 -3.01 15.24 -9.78
C LEU A 42 -2.07 14.23 -9.14
N ASN A 43 -0.75 14.46 -9.28
CA ASN A 43 0.27 13.62 -8.67
C ASN A 43 1.28 14.48 -7.90
N ILE A 44 1.78 14.00 -6.76
CA ILE A 44 2.77 14.75 -5.96
C ILE A 44 4.10 14.98 -6.67
N ASN A 45 4.39 14.22 -7.72
CA ASN A 45 5.60 14.34 -8.54
C ASN A 45 5.48 15.38 -9.67
N ASP A 46 4.27 15.91 -9.90
CA ASP A 46 4.06 17.01 -10.86
C ASP A 46 4.64 18.31 -10.30
N THR A 47 5.04 19.23 -11.16
CA THR A 47 5.51 20.54 -10.70
C THR A 47 4.37 21.36 -10.09
N GLN A 48 4.69 22.28 -9.18
CA GLN A 48 3.66 23.13 -8.57
C GLN A 48 2.96 24.03 -9.59
N GLU A 49 3.64 24.38 -10.69
CA GLU A 49 3.10 25.12 -11.82
C GLU A 49 2.07 24.29 -12.58
N ASP A 50 2.38 23.03 -12.87
CA ASP A 50 1.46 22.11 -13.55
C ASP A 50 0.24 21.82 -12.70
N LEU A 51 0.43 21.58 -11.39
CA LEU A 51 -0.67 21.39 -10.46
C LEU A 51 -1.62 22.58 -10.42
N LEU A 52 -1.07 23.80 -10.28
CA LEU A 52 -1.86 25.04 -10.29
C LEU A 52 -2.58 25.24 -11.63
N HIS A 53 -1.87 25.07 -12.75
CA HIS A 53 -2.44 25.21 -14.09
C HIS A 53 -3.64 24.27 -14.30
N ARG A 54 -3.49 22.99 -13.94
CA ARG A 54 -4.57 22.00 -14.11
C ARG A 54 -5.78 22.28 -13.24
N VAL A 55 -5.58 22.73 -12.00
CA VAL A 55 -6.69 23.16 -11.13
C VAL A 55 -7.38 24.39 -11.72
N MET A 56 -6.63 25.42 -12.12
CA MET A 56 -7.20 26.66 -12.63
C MET A 56 -7.89 26.47 -13.99
N ALA A 57 -7.45 25.52 -14.80
CA ALA A 57 -8.08 25.19 -16.09
C ALA A 57 -9.51 24.60 -15.94
N THR A 58 -9.88 24.10 -14.75
CA THR A 58 -11.26 23.69 -14.46
C THR A 58 -12.15 24.85 -14.03
N GLU A 59 -11.60 26.06 -13.87
CA GLU A 59 -12.27 27.29 -13.45
C GLU A 59 -13.16 27.14 -12.20
N PRO A 60 -12.66 26.57 -11.09
CA PRO A 60 -13.49 26.25 -9.93
C PRO A 60 -13.93 27.51 -9.16
N ASP A 61 -15.15 27.43 -8.60
CA ASP A 61 -15.64 28.31 -7.55
C ASP A 61 -15.29 27.72 -6.18
N VAL A 62 -15.30 26.38 -6.10
CA VAL A 62 -14.93 25.59 -4.92
C VAL A 62 -13.91 24.53 -5.29
N LEU A 63 -12.82 24.44 -4.51
CA LEU A 63 -11.79 23.42 -4.63
C LEU A 63 -11.82 22.49 -3.41
N GLY A 64 -12.10 21.19 -3.63
CA GLY A 64 -12.06 20.16 -2.60
C GLY A 64 -10.78 19.31 -2.73
N ILE A 65 -10.03 19.16 -1.64
CA ILE A 65 -8.76 18.39 -1.61
C ILE A 65 -8.78 17.35 -0.50
N SER A 66 -8.47 16.08 -0.83
CA SER A 66 -8.26 15.03 0.16
C SER A 66 -6.82 15.01 0.64
N LEU A 67 -6.61 15.19 1.96
CA LEU A 67 -5.30 15.22 2.61
C LEU A 67 -4.94 13.86 3.22
N TYR A 68 -3.75 13.40 2.84
CA TYR A 68 -3.08 12.20 3.35
C TYR A 68 -1.65 12.55 3.77
N ILE A 69 -1.01 11.70 4.53
CA ILE A 69 0.38 11.93 4.98
C ILE A 69 1.38 12.12 3.84
N TRP A 70 1.15 11.49 2.68
CA TRP A 70 2.06 11.60 1.53
C TRP A 70 1.86 12.86 0.68
N ASN A 71 0.71 13.53 0.78
CA ASN A 71 0.41 14.68 -0.06
C ASN A 71 0.26 16.00 0.69
N ARG A 72 0.28 15.99 2.04
CA ARG A 72 0.03 17.17 2.88
C ARG A 72 0.85 18.39 2.49
N GLU A 73 2.18 18.24 2.37
CA GLU A 73 3.05 19.37 2.00
C GLU A 73 2.81 19.88 0.57
N CYS A 74 2.63 18.95 -0.37
CA CYS A 74 2.35 19.30 -1.76
C CYS A 74 1.02 20.05 -1.87
N ALA A 75 -0.01 19.56 -1.21
CA ALA A 75 -1.33 20.20 -1.13
C ALA A 75 -1.27 21.59 -0.46
N ALA A 76 -0.51 21.73 0.64
CA ALA A 76 -0.35 23.01 1.32
C ALA A 76 0.28 24.08 0.41
N ARG A 77 1.30 23.70 -0.38
CA ARG A 77 1.91 24.59 -1.37
C ARG A 77 0.94 24.98 -2.49
N LEU A 78 0.18 24.03 -3.00
CA LEU A 78 -0.85 24.26 -4.01
C LEU A 78 -1.95 25.20 -3.48
N ILE A 79 -2.50 24.96 -2.30
CA ILE A 79 -3.56 25.77 -1.70
C ILE A 79 -3.11 27.23 -1.52
N ARG A 80 -1.87 27.48 -1.03
CA ARG A 80 -1.34 28.85 -0.92
C ARG A 80 -1.26 29.56 -2.26
N ARG A 81 -0.85 28.86 -3.34
CA ARG A 81 -0.79 29.42 -4.71
C ARG A 81 -2.18 29.71 -5.28
N VAL A 82 -3.12 28.78 -5.07
CA VAL A 82 -4.54 28.98 -5.46
C VAL A 82 -5.11 30.22 -4.78
N LYS A 83 -4.96 30.35 -3.45
CA LYS A 83 -5.46 31.50 -2.71
C LYS A 83 -4.74 32.80 -3.03
N ALA A 84 -3.47 32.75 -3.40
CA ALA A 84 -2.74 33.94 -3.87
C ALA A 84 -3.24 34.43 -5.24
N LEU A 85 -3.62 33.51 -6.13
CA LEU A 85 -4.13 33.83 -7.47
C LEU A 85 -5.61 34.19 -7.46
N LYS A 86 -6.42 33.49 -6.67
CA LYS A 86 -7.89 33.64 -6.59
C LYS A 86 -8.33 33.59 -5.13
N PRO A 87 -8.18 34.71 -4.36
CA PRO A 87 -8.48 34.76 -2.92
C PRO A 87 -9.92 34.36 -2.57
N GLU A 88 -10.87 34.65 -3.47
CA GLU A 88 -12.31 34.36 -3.31
C GLU A 88 -12.67 32.89 -3.51
N MET A 89 -11.79 32.08 -4.10
CA MET A 89 -12.05 30.65 -4.28
C MET A 89 -12.21 29.95 -2.93
N ILE A 90 -13.32 29.24 -2.73
CA ILE A 90 -13.54 28.47 -1.51
C ILE A 90 -12.70 27.20 -1.57
N VAL A 91 -11.88 26.97 -0.54
CA VAL A 91 -11.05 25.76 -0.41
C VAL A 91 -11.58 24.92 0.74
N ILE A 92 -11.97 23.68 0.42
CA ILE A 92 -12.45 22.67 1.37
C ILE A 92 -11.43 21.54 1.41
N VAL A 93 -10.97 21.16 2.60
CA VAL A 93 -10.10 20.00 2.78
C VAL A 93 -10.77 18.92 3.61
N GLY A 94 -10.39 17.68 3.39
CA GLY A 94 -10.86 16.52 4.16
C GLY A 94 -9.82 15.41 4.11
N GLY A 95 -10.24 14.20 4.49
CA GLY A 95 -9.38 13.02 4.52
C GLY A 95 -8.74 12.76 5.89
N PRO A 96 -8.06 11.61 6.04
CA PRO A 96 -7.58 11.15 7.35
C PRO A 96 -6.59 12.13 8.00
N GLU A 97 -5.71 12.74 7.25
CA GLU A 97 -4.73 13.70 7.78
C GLU A 97 -5.41 14.96 8.30
N ALA A 98 -6.38 15.52 7.57
CA ALA A 98 -7.16 16.67 7.99
C ALA A 98 -8.03 16.36 9.23
N THR A 99 -8.64 15.18 9.27
CA THR A 99 -9.55 14.76 10.33
C THR A 99 -8.94 14.87 11.73
N PHE A 100 -7.66 14.52 11.86
CA PHE A 100 -6.98 14.44 13.15
C PHE A 100 -5.97 15.59 13.41
N SER A 101 -5.78 16.53 12.47
CA SER A 101 -4.88 17.68 12.59
C SER A 101 -5.56 19.00 12.27
N VAL A 102 -6.76 19.23 12.80
CA VAL A 102 -7.61 20.38 12.44
C VAL A 102 -6.90 21.72 12.67
N GLU A 103 -6.44 21.98 13.90
CA GLU A 103 -5.79 23.23 14.27
C GLU A 103 -4.51 23.49 13.48
N GLU A 104 -3.71 22.43 13.29
CA GLU A 104 -2.49 22.47 12.50
C GLU A 104 -2.78 22.80 11.03
N THR A 105 -3.82 22.16 10.47
CA THR A 105 -4.25 22.40 9.09
C THR A 105 -4.67 23.85 8.88
N PHE A 106 -5.48 24.41 9.78
CA PHE A 106 -5.87 25.83 9.70
C PHE A 106 -4.70 26.78 9.95
N ARG A 107 -3.71 26.42 10.76
CA ARG A 107 -2.51 27.23 10.97
C ARG A 107 -1.61 27.27 9.74
N GLU A 108 -1.46 26.13 9.05
CA GLU A 108 -0.51 25.95 7.95
C GLU A 108 -1.07 26.27 6.57
N MET A 109 -2.39 26.16 6.41
CA MET A 109 -3.06 26.28 5.12
C MET A 109 -4.18 27.32 5.18
N PRO A 110 -4.30 28.21 4.17
CA PRO A 110 -5.40 29.16 4.06
C PRO A 110 -6.67 28.45 3.51
N VAL A 111 -7.22 27.51 4.27
CA VAL A 111 -8.46 26.80 3.96
C VAL A 111 -9.66 27.51 4.56
N ASP A 112 -10.82 27.44 3.89
CA ASP A 112 -12.07 28.02 4.37
C ASP A 112 -12.82 27.03 5.23
N TYR A 113 -12.88 25.77 4.80
CA TYR A 113 -13.55 24.68 5.52
C TYR A 113 -12.69 23.43 5.57
N LEU A 114 -12.88 22.65 6.63
CA LEU A 114 -12.33 21.32 6.78
C LEU A 114 -13.46 20.37 7.17
N LEU A 115 -13.57 19.23 6.48
CA LEU A 115 -14.53 18.19 6.80
C LEU A 115 -13.84 17.03 7.49
N ARG A 116 -14.22 16.78 8.75
CA ARG A 116 -13.75 15.65 9.57
C ARG A 116 -14.58 14.41 9.32
N GLY A 117 -13.92 13.26 9.19
CA GLY A 117 -14.59 11.98 8.93
C GLY A 117 -14.98 11.79 7.47
N ALA A 118 -16.11 11.15 7.23
CA ALA A 118 -16.60 10.87 5.88
C ALA A 118 -17.24 12.11 5.24
N GLY A 119 -16.89 12.37 3.99
CA GLY A 119 -17.34 13.56 3.27
C GLY A 119 -18.60 13.38 2.43
N GLU A 120 -19.09 12.15 2.26
CA GLU A 120 -20.18 11.84 1.32
C GLU A 120 -21.51 12.51 1.68
N GLU A 121 -21.79 12.71 2.97
CA GLU A 121 -22.96 13.45 3.43
C GLU A 121 -22.63 14.91 3.76
N SER A 122 -21.44 15.15 4.31
CA SER A 122 -21.01 16.45 4.78
C SER A 122 -20.75 17.43 3.65
N LEU A 123 -20.10 17.00 2.57
CA LEU A 123 -19.77 17.88 1.45
C LEU A 123 -21.02 18.41 0.73
N PRO A 124 -22.01 17.56 0.35
CA PRO A 124 -23.25 18.08 -0.22
C PRO A 124 -24.02 19.02 0.73
N ALA A 125 -24.03 18.75 2.04
CA ALA A 125 -24.66 19.61 3.02
C ALA A 125 -23.98 20.99 3.11
N LEU A 126 -22.64 21.01 3.15
CA LEU A 126 -21.87 22.24 3.17
C LEU A 126 -22.05 23.06 1.88
N LEU A 127 -22.07 22.41 0.70
CA LEU A 127 -22.29 23.09 -0.58
C LEU A 127 -23.68 23.75 -0.65
N ARG A 128 -24.74 23.10 -0.11
CA ARG A 128 -26.07 23.74 -0.02
C ARG A 128 -26.02 25.05 0.79
N LEU A 129 -25.27 25.05 1.88
CA LEU A 129 -25.13 26.27 2.70
C LEU A 129 -24.29 27.34 1.99
N ILE A 130 -23.26 26.95 1.27
CA ILE A 130 -22.44 27.90 0.46
C ILE A 130 -23.32 28.57 -0.62
N MET A 131 -24.23 27.84 -1.26
CA MET A 131 -25.12 28.37 -2.30
C MET A 131 -26.29 29.18 -1.74
N GLY A 132 -26.88 28.72 -0.62
CA GLY A 132 -28.13 29.29 -0.08
C GLY A 132 -27.96 30.17 1.13
N GLY A 133 -26.77 30.25 1.71
CA GLY A 133 -26.54 30.85 3.01
C GLY A 133 -26.98 29.93 4.15
N GLY A 134 -26.46 30.15 5.33
CA GLY A 134 -26.81 29.40 6.54
C GLY A 134 -25.64 29.21 7.49
N ASP A 135 -25.88 28.49 8.58
CA ASP A 135 -24.87 28.20 9.61
C ASP A 135 -24.19 26.85 9.32
N ALA A 136 -22.90 26.92 9.00
CA ALA A 136 -22.09 25.74 8.73
C ALA A 136 -21.86 24.85 9.99
N SER A 137 -22.15 25.33 11.20
CA SER A 137 -22.08 24.52 12.43
C SER A 137 -23.07 23.37 12.46
N ALA A 138 -24.15 23.45 11.65
CA ALA A 138 -25.13 22.40 11.52
C ALA A 138 -24.65 21.23 10.61
N VAL A 139 -23.54 21.39 9.87
CA VAL A 139 -23.01 20.35 8.99
C VAL A 139 -22.12 19.39 9.78
N PRO A 140 -22.43 18.08 9.80
CA PRO A 140 -21.60 17.11 10.49
C PRO A 140 -20.15 17.14 9.98
N GLY A 141 -19.20 17.19 10.88
CA GLY A 141 -17.78 17.20 10.54
C GLY A 141 -17.22 18.55 10.07
N ALA A 142 -18.03 19.58 9.87
CA ALA A 142 -17.54 20.86 9.37
C ALA A 142 -16.74 21.62 10.44
N CYS A 143 -15.55 22.04 10.06
CA CYS A 143 -14.69 22.92 10.86
C CYS A 143 -14.36 24.16 10.03
N PHE A 144 -14.37 25.34 10.67
CA PHE A 144 -14.15 26.61 9.99
C PHE A 144 -13.77 27.71 11.00
N ARG A 145 -13.23 28.84 10.49
CA ARG A 145 -12.91 30.00 11.31
C ARG A 145 -14.15 30.79 11.65
N THR A 146 -14.26 31.22 12.91
CA THR A 146 -15.26 32.15 13.40
C THR A 146 -14.57 33.41 13.94
N ALA A 147 -15.35 34.43 14.31
CA ALA A 147 -14.81 35.61 14.95
C ALA A 147 -14.10 35.29 16.28
N ASP A 148 -14.56 34.27 16.98
CA ASP A 148 -14.08 33.87 18.31
C ASP A 148 -13.01 32.75 18.27
N GLY A 149 -12.62 32.27 17.07
CA GLY A 149 -11.63 31.22 16.93
C GLY A 149 -11.99 30.17 15.87
N LEU A 150 -11.77 28.88 16.18
CA LEU A 150 -12.11 27.77 15.30
C LEU A 150 -13.36 27.04 15.82
N HIS A 151 -14.35 26.86 14.95
CA HIS A 151 -15.40 25.88 15.17
C HIS A 151 -14.88 24.49 14.76
N ILE A 152 -14.95 23.51 15.66
CA ILE A 152 -14.50 22.14 15.44
C ILE A 152 -15.65 21.17 15.75
N SER A 153 -16.20 20.54 14.73
CA SER A 153 -17.23 19.50 14.86
C SER A 153 -16.64 18.12 15.13
N LEU A 154 -17.47 17.22 15.69
CA LEU A 154 -17.15 15.79 15.72
C LEU A 154 -17.04 15.23 14.30
N PRO A 155 -16.22 14.19 14.08
CA PRO A 155 -16.13 13.55 12.77
C PRO A 155 -17.48 13.01 12.30
N ALA A 156 -17.82 13.25 11.05
CA ALA A 156 -19.00 12.67 10.43
C ALA A 156 -18.87 11.14 10.33
N PRO A 157 -19.95 10.38 10.56
CA PRO A 157 -19.93 8.93 10.40
C PRO A 157 -19.72 8.55 8.94
N ALA A 158 -19.08 7.40 8.72
CA ALA A 158 -18.90 6.88 7.37
C ALA A 158 -20.13 6.06 6.95
N PRO A 159 -20.71 6.29 5.76
CA PRO A 159 -21.73 5.42 5.20
C PRO A 159 -21.12 4.07 4.77
N ALA A 160 -21.96 3.05 4.56
CA ALA A 160 -21.51 1.80 3.96
C ALA A 160 -20.97 2.02 2.53
N PRO A 161 -19.98 1.22 2.09
CA PRO A 161 -19.49 1.30 0.72
C PRO A 161 -20.60 1.02 -0.29
N ARG A 162 -20.52 1.68 -1.45
CA ARG A 162 -21.52 1.61 -2.52
C ARG A 162 -20.89 1.23 -3.85
N SER A 163 -21.54 0.38 -4.64
CA SER A 163 -21.07 -0.04 -5.95
C SER A 163 -21.31 0.98 -7.06
N ASP A 164 -22.27 1.88 -6.89
CA ASP A 164 -22.69 2.84 -7.90
C ASP A 164 -21.70 4.01 -8.13
N LEU A 165 -20.67 4.11 -7.28
CA LEU A 165 -19.56 5.04 -7.52
C LEU A 165 -18.62 4.58 -8.65
N TYR A 166 -18.61 3.27 -8.95
CA TYR A 166 -17.78 2.67 -9.99
C TYR A 166 -18.50 2.72 -11.34
N ASP A 167 -18.84 3.94 -11.76
CA ASP A 167 -19.53 4.26 -13.00
C ASP A 167 -18.56 4.41 -14.19
N GLU A 168 -19.08 4.86 -15.34
CA GLU A 168 -18.29 5.09 -16.53
C GLU A 168 -17.19 6.16 -16.33
N THR A 169 -17.44 7.17 -15.49
CA THR A 169 -16.43 8.20 -15.16
C THR A 169 -15.23 7.58 -14.45
N TRP A 170 -15.52 6.70 -13.48
CA TRP A 170 -14.47 5.98 -12.75
C TRP A 170 -13.72 5.01 -13.67
N HIS A 171 -14.44 4.23 -14.50
CA HIS A 171 -13.82 3.30 -15.46
C HIS A 171 -12.92 4.03 -16.46
N SER A 172 -13.37 5.14 -17.02
CA SER A 172 -12.58 5.94 -17.96
C SER A 172 -11.30 6.49 -17.34
N ALA A 173 -11.32 6.78 -16.03
CA ALA A 173 -10.16 7.29 -15.31
C ALA A 173 -9.11 6.19 -14.98
N LEU A 174 -9.45 4.92 -15.04
CA LEU A 174 -8.52 3.81 -14.77
C LEU A 174 -7.31 3.86 -15.71
N ASN A 175 -7.54 3.89 -17.00
CA ASN A 175 -6.51 4.08 -18.04
C ASN A 175 -5.17 3.36 -17.75
N GLY A 176 -5.22 2.04 -17.51
CA GLY A 176 -4.06 1.21 -17.18
C GLY A 176 -3.53 1.36 -15.75
N ARG A 177 -4.31 1.96 -14.85
CA ARG A 177 -3.99 2.09 -13.42
C ARG A 177 -4.53 0.91 -12.63
N MET A 178 -4.04 0.80 -11.39
CA MET A 178 -4.58 -0.10 -10.39
C MET A 178 -5.99 0.35 -9.98
N ALA A 179 -6.95 -0.57 -10.01
CA ALA A 179 -8.31 -0.32 -9.61
C ALA A 179 -8.43 -0.43 -8.07
N TYR A 180 -8.62 0.70 -7.39
CA TYR A 180 -8.92 0.71 -5.96
C TYR A 180 -10.40 0.51 -5.72
N VAL A 181 -10.76 -0.52 -4.93
CA VAL A 181 -12.14 -0.90 -4.65
C VAL A 181 -12.35 -1.02 -3.15
N GLU A 182 -13.43 -0.44 -2.65
CA GLU A 182 -13.86 -0.55 -1.27
C GLU A 182 -15.13 -1.39 -1.20
N THR A 183 -15.08 -2.53 -0.51
CA THR A 183 -16.24 -3.39 -0.28
C THR A 183 -16.61 -3.49 1.19
N SER A 184 -15.73 -2.98 2.08
CA SER A 184 -16.00 -2.84 3.51
C SER A 184 -15.30 -1.62 4.10
N ARG A 185 -15.89 -1.02 5.13
CA ARG A 185 -15.33 0.10 5.92
C ARG A 185 -15.22 -0.26 7.38
N GLY A 186 -14.11 0.14 8.00
CA GLY A 186 -13.80 -0.17 9.39
C GLY A 186 -12.84 -1.36 9.51
N CYS A 187 -12.43 -1.64 10.74
CA CYS A 187 -11.54 -2.74 11.07
C CYS A 187 -11.93 -3.31 12.44
N PRO A 188 -11.97 -4.64 12.63
CA PRO A 188 -12.29 -5.23 13.93
C PRO A 188 -11.16 -5.09 14.95
N PHE A 189 -9.94 -4.72 14.50
CA PHE A 189 -8.77 -4.57 15.36
C PHE A 189 -8.55 -3.13 15.79
N GLN A 190 -7.84 -2.96 16.93
CA GLN A 190 -7.54 -1.66 17.54
C GLN A 190 -6.02 -1.44 17.68
N CYS A 191 -5.25 -1.79 16.64
CA CYS A 191 -3.80 -1.64 16.68
C CYS A 191 -3.40 -0.18 16.95
N ALA A 192 -2.54 0.04 17.94
CA ALA A 192 -2.20 1.36 18.46
C ALA A 192 -1.48 2.28 17.45
N PHE A 193 -0.86 1.71 16.42
CA PHE A 193 -0.22 2.45 15.31
C PHE A 193 -1.18 2.80 14.17
N CYS A 194 -2.43 2.28 14.17
CA CYS A 194 -3.36 2.37 13.05
C CYS A 194 -4.56 3.27 13.37
N LEU A 195 -5.17 3.88 12.33
CA LEU A 195 -6.39 4.69 12.49
C LEU A 195 -7.67 3.88 12.32
N SER A 196 -7.63 2.74 11.63
CA SER A 196 -8.82 2.09 11.08
C SER A 196 -9.79 1.53 12.12
N GLY A 197 -9.34 1.27 13.35
CA GLY A 197 -10.17 0.79 14.46
C GLY A 197 -10.50 1.83 15.54
N HIS A 198 -9.99 3.07 15.43
CA HIS A 198 -10.02 4.06 16.54
C HIS A 198 -10.81 5.33 16.25
N HIS A 199 -11.48 5.46 15.11
CA HIS A 199 -12.01 6.73 14.62
C HIS A 199 -12.88 7.53 15.62
N HIS A 200 -13.67 6.87 16.50
CA HIS A 200 -14.56 7.59 17.41
C HIS A 200 -13.90 7.93 18.77
N LYS A 201 -13.17 7.00 19.36
CA LYS A 201 -12.63 7.18 20.71
C LYS A 201 -11.52 8.25 20.74
N VAL A 202 -10.63 8.21 19.77
CA VAL A 202 -9.52 9.16 19.63
C VAL A 202 -10.03 10.57 19.33
N ALA A 203 -11.09 10.71 18.52
CA ALA A 203 -11.69 12.01 18.24
C ALA A 203 -12.33 12.67 19.48
N LEU A 204 -12.82 11.89 20.44
CA LEU A 204 -13.33 12.38 21.71
C LEU A 204 -12.20 12.77 22.67
N ASP A 205 -11.10 11.99 22.70
CA ASP A 205 -9.95 12.25 23.56
C ASP A 205 -9.17 13.50 23.12
N THR A 206 -9.08 13.77 21.81
CA THR A 206 -8.47 15.01 21.28
C THR A 206 -9.27 16.28 21.60
N LEU A 207 -10.59 16.17 21.84
CA LEU A 207 -11.41 17.28 22.36
C LEU A 207 -11.17 17.51 23.85
N GLY A 208 -10.64 16.54 24.59
CA GLY A 208 -10.33 16.66 26.03
C GLY A 208 -9.23 17.67 26.33
N ASP A 209 -8.27 17.87 25.43
CA ASP A 209 -7.20 18.86 25.58
C ASP A 209 -7.66 20.29 25.24
N CYS A 210 -8.82 20.46 24.59
CA CYS A 210 -9.46 21.74 24.24
C CYS A 210 -10.48 22.23 25.30
N LYS A 211 -10.44 21.74 26.54
CA LYS A 211 -11.40 22.10 27.61
C LYS A 211 -11.48 23.62 27.92
N GLN A 212 -10.54 24.42 27.48
CA GLN A 212 -10.61 25.87 27.66
C GLN A 212 -11.56 26.59 26.68
N SER A 213 -11.93 25.99 25.57
CA SER A 213 -12.85 26.56 24.57
C SER A 213 -14.31 26.11 24.73
N LEU A 214 -14.56 25.03 25.47
CA LEU A 214 -15.91 24.46 25.69
C LEU A 214 -16.70 25.11 26.84
N SER A 215 -16.11 26.04 27.60
CA SER A 215 -16.78 26.69 28.71
C SER A 215 -17.81 27.76 28.30
N LEU A 216 -17.98 28.06 27.01
CA LEU A 216 -18.91 29.06 26.48
C LEU A 216 -20.20 28.49 25.87
N VAL A 217 -20.33 27.18 25.73
CA VAL A 217 -21.61 26.56 25.32
C VAL A 217 -22.14 25.79 26.54
N GLY A 218 -22.95 26.49 27.32
CA GLY A 218 -23.65 25.89 28.44
C GLY A 218 -24.70 24.89 27.99
N GLN A 219 -24.33 23.67 28.00
CA GLN A 219 -25.07 22.42 28.22
C GLN A 219 -24.22 21.27 27.66
N GLU A 220 -23.75 20.40 28.55
CA GLU A 220 -23.32 19.07 28.13
C GLU A 220 -24.52 18.42 27.40
N PRO A 221 -24.35 17.94 26.14
CA PRO A 221 -25.40 17.16 25.54
C PRO A 221 -25.60 15.91 26.40
N ASP A 222 -26.83 15.73 26.89
CA ASP A 222 -27.21 14.53 27.64
C ASP A 222 -27.16 13.32 26.69
N LEU A 223 -26.00 12.66 26.66
CA LEU A 223 -25.74 11.48 25.83
C LEU A 223 -26.60 10.27 26.18
N ARG A 224 -27.54 10.41 27.14
CA ARG A 224 -28.41 9.32 27.61
C ARG A 224 -29.72 9.19 26.84
N HIS A 225 -30.05 10.10 25.88
CA HIS A 225 -31.36 10.11 25.25
C HIS A 225 -31.36 10.16 23.69
N SER A 226 -30.26 9.94 23.00
CA SER A 226 -30.28 9.65 21.57
C SER A 226 -30.14 8.14 21.35
N ASN A 227 -31.29 7.45 21.23
CA ASN A 227 -31.39 6.02 20.85
C ASN A 227 -31.03 5.76 19.37
N LYS A 228 -30.06 6.48 18.82
CA LYS A 228 -29.30 6.09 17.64
C LYS A 228 -27.84 5.98 18.11
N GLU A 229 -27.48 4.79 18.59
CA GLU A 229 -26.09 4.44 18.83
C GLU A 229 -25.30 4.80 17.59
N ALA A 230 -24.35 5.74 17.74
CA ALA A 230 -23.34 5.93 16.71
C ALA A 230 -22.70 4.54 16.48
N PRO A 231 -22.56 4.07 15.23
CA PRO A 231 -22.01 2.73 14.99
C PRO A 231 -20.67 2.63 15.70
N ASP A 232 -20.52 1.61 16.55
CA ASP A 232 -19.27 1.33 17.26
C ASP A 232 -18.15 1.27 16.21
N ALA A 233 -17.04 1.95 16.44
CA ALA A 233 -15.87 1.95 15.56
C ALA A 233 -15.35 0.52 15.27
N ARG A 234 -15.76 -0.47 16.04
CA ARG A 234 -15.53 -1.90 15.82
C ARG A 234 -16.47 -2.53 14.81
N THR A 235 -17.53 -1.85 14.40
CA THR A 235 -18.50 -2.40 13.45
C THR A 235 -18.00 -2.18 12.04
N VAL A 236 -17.58 -3.26 11.38
CA VAL A 236 -17.25 -3.23 9.96
C VAL A 236 -18.54 -3.14 9.15
N GLN A 237 -18.64 -2.12 8.32
CA GLN A 237 -19.77 -1.95 7.41
C GLN A 237 -19.45 -2.60 6.07
N PHE A 238 -20.33 -3.47 5.59
CA PHE A 238 -20.12 -4.21 4.36
C PHE A 238 -21.08 -3.75 3.26
N MET A 239 -20.57 -3.68 2.04
CA MET A 239 -21.40 -3.77 0.84
C MET A 239 -22.10 -5.14 0.82
N PRO A 240 -23.36 -5.27 0.40
CA PRO A 240 -24.00 -6.57 0.20
C PRO A 240 -23.11 -7.51 -0.62
N VAL A 241 -22.98 -8.77 -0.20
CA VAL A 241 -21.95 -9.67 -0.76
C VAL A 241 -22.15 -9.95 -2.24
N ASP A 242 -23.40 -10.07 -2.68
CA ASP A 242 -23.73 -10.31 -4.09
C ASP A 242 -23.40 -9.08 -4.95
N GLU A 243 -23.64 -7.88 -4.42
CA GLU A 243 -23.29 -6.62 -5.05
C GLU A 243 -21.78 -6.45 -5.16
N ALA A 244 -21.04 -6.79 -4.08
CA ALA A 244 -19.58 -6.77 -4.08
C ALA A 244 -18.99 -7.76 -5.09
N LEU A 245 -19.52 -8.98 -5.16
CA LEU A 245 -19.06 -9.98 -6.12
C LEU A 245 -19.31 -9.53 -7.56
N ALA A 246 -20.52 -9.05 -7.87
CA ALA A 246 -20.87 -8.54 -9.19
C ALA A 246 -19.96 -7.36 -9.59
N LEU A 247 -19.67 -6.45 -8.66
CA LEU A 247 -18.75 -5.33 -8.86
C LEU A 247 -17.33 -5.83 -9.18
N LEU A 248 -16.79 -6.75 -8.40
CA LEU A 248 -15.45 -7.28 -8.60
C LEU A 248 -15.30 -8.00 -9.94
N ILE A 249 -16.29 -8.81 -10.35
CA ILE A 249 -16.33 -9.46 -11.67
C ILE A 249 -16.34 -8.39 -12.79
N ARG A 250 -17.20 -7.38 -12.69
CA ARG A 250 -17.29 -6.29 -13.67
C ARG A 250 -15.95 -5.55 -13.81
N ILE A 251 -15.29 -5.21 -12.69
CA ILE A 251 -14.01 -4.51 -12.71
C ILE A 251 -12.91 -5.44 -13.23
N GLY A 252 -12.94 -6.74 -12.93
CA GLY A 252 -12.00 -7.72 -13.46
C GLY A 252 -12.00 -7.83 -15.00
N ASN A 253 -13.02 -7.29 -15.66
CA ASN A 253 -13.12 -7.17 -17.13
C ASN A 253 -12.80 -5.78 -17.67
N SER A 254 -12.40 -4.83 -16.82
CA SER A 254 -12.11 -3.44 -17.25
C SER A 254 -10.75 -3.26 -17.93
N GLY A 255 -9.94 -4.33 -18.02
CA GLY A 255 -8.59 -4.29 -18.58
C GLY A 255 -7.52 -3.77 -17.62
N CYS A 256 -7.82 -3.63 -16.32
CA CYS A 256 -6.80 -3.36 -15.30
C CYS A 256 -6.06 -4.65 -14.91
N ASP A 257 -4.75 -4.54 -14.67
CA ASP A 257 -3.92 -5.69 -14.25
C ASP A 257 -4.18 -6.08 -12.78
N THR A 258 -4.57 -5.11 -11.94
CA THR A 258 -4.74 -5.32 -10.49
C THR A 258 -5.98 -4.60 -9.97
N VAL A 259 -6.79 -5.34 -9.22
CA VAL A 259 -7.88 -4.81 -8.38
C VAL A 259 -7.43 -4.88 -6.94
N LYS A 260 -7.06 -3.74 -6.34
CA LYS A 260 -6.69 -3.66 -4.92
C LYS A 260 -7.90 -3.29 -4.08
N LEU A 261 -8.34 -4.21 -3.22
CA LEU A 261 -9.32 -3.90 -2.19
C LEU A 261 -8.64 -3.09 -1.08
N ILE A 262 -9.27 -1.97 -0.71
CA ILE A 262 -8.81 -1.14 0.41
C ILE A 262 -9.52 -1.49 1.73
N ASP A 263 -10.21 -2.62 1.73
CA ASP A 263 -10.80 -3.25 2.91
C ASP A 263 -9.70 -3.58 3.92
N ARG A 264 -9.78 -3.00 5.13
CA ARG A 264 -8.68 -3.06 6.12
C ARG A 264 -8.39 -4.46 6.68
N THR A 265 -9.34 -5.37 6.56
CA THR A 265 -9.19 -6.78 6.88
C THR A 265 -10.22 -7.54 6.05
N PHE A 266 -9.84 -7.93 4.85
CA PHE A 266 -10.74 -8.59 3.90
C PHE A 266 -11.43 -9.83 4.49
N ASN A 267 -10.69 -10.63 5.26
CA ASN A 267 -11.16 -11.89 5.83
C ASN A 267 -11.74 -11.79 7.26
N CYS A 268 -12.18 -10.60 7.68
CA CYS A 268 -12.81 -10.44 9.00
C CYS A 268 -14.20 -11.09 9.12
N SER A 269 -14.83 -11.47 8.00
CA SER A 269 -16.08 -12.25 7.96
C SER A 269 -15.88 -13.52 7.12
N LYS A 270 -15.81 -14.69 7.77
CA LYS A 270 -15.61 -15.99 7.10
C LYS A 270 -16.62 -16.21 5.96
N VAL A 271 -17.93 -16.06 6.25
CA VAL A 271 -18.99 -16.33 5.26
C VAL A 271 -18.83 -15.47 4.02
N ARG A 272 -18.61 -14.16 4.22
CA ARG A 272 -18.36 -13.21 3.12
C ARG A 272 -17.12 -13.58 2.32
N THR A 273 -16.02 -13.86 2.99
CA THR A 273 -14.74 -14.25 2.36
C THR A 273 -14.93 -15.48 1.48
N MET A 274 -15.59 -16.51 2.00
CA MET A 274 -15.88 -17.74 1.25
C MET A 274 -16.70 -17.49 -0.02
N VAL A 275 -17.73 -16.64 0.07
CA VAL A 275 -18.58 -16.30 -1.09
C VAL A 275 -17.78 -15.55 -2.15
N LEU A 276 -17.02 -14.51 -1.76
CA LEU A 276 -16.25 -13.71 -2.69
C LEU A 276 -15.13 -14.52 -3.35
N VAL A 277 -14.33 -15.26 -2.55
CA VAL A 277 -13.23 -16.07 -3.08
C VAL A 277 -13.75 -17.15 -4.03
N ARG A 278 -14.80 -17.90 -3.64
CA ARG A 278 -15.41 -18.93 -4.50
C ARG A 278 -15.99 -18.34 -5.78
N GLY A 279 -16.69 -17.19 -5.66
CA GLY A 279 -17.27 -16.51 -6.82
C GLY A 279 -16.21 -16.06 -7.82
N LEU A 280 -15.10 -15.47 -7.35
CA LEU A 280 -14.00 -15.03 -8.22
C LEU A 280 -13.25 -16.20 -8.86
N ILE A 281 -13.04 -17.31 -8.12
CA ILE A 281 -12.44 -18.54 -8.68
C ILE A 281 -13.34 -19.08 -9.80
N ASN A 282 -14.64 -19.19 -9.56
CA ASN A 282 -15.60 -19.68 -10.57
C ASN A 282 -15.63 -18.77 -11.80
N ALA A 283 -15.72 -17.45 -11.60
CA ALA A 283 -15.72 -16.47 -12.68
C ALA A 283 -14.45 -16.57 -13.55
N LYS A 284 -13.27 -16.78 -12.94
CA LYS A 284 -12.01 -16.99 -13.67
C LYS A 284 -12.03 -18.29 -14.47
N GLN A 285 -12.51 -19.38 -13.88
CA GLN A 285 -12.60 -20.69 -14.54
C GLN A 285 -13.61 -20.68 -15.70
N GLN A 286 -14.67 -19.90 -15.60
CA GLN A 286 -15.70 -19.76 -16.64
C GLN A 286 -15.32 -18.73 -17.72
N GLY A 287 -14.19 -18.03 -17.57
CA GLY A 287 -13.75 -17.00 -18.51
C GLY A 287 -14.55 -15.68 -18.41
N GLU A 288 -15.26 -15.47 -17.30
CA GLU A 288 -16.02 -14.24 -17.04
C GLU A 288 -15.14 -13.07 -16.61
N ILE A 289 -13.91 -13.33 -16.20
CA ILE A 289 -12.91 -12.30 -15.86
C ILE A 289 -11.61 -12.55 -16.62
N GLY A 290 -10.96 -11.44 -17.01
CA GLY A 290 -9.70 -11.44 -17.76
C GLY A 290 -8.47 -11.82 -16.93
N ASP A 291 -7.29 -11.45 -17.42
CA ASP A 291 -6.03 -11.60 -16.68
C ASP A 291 -5.88 -10.43 -15.68
N VAL A 292 -6.43 -10.65 -14.49
CA VAL A 292 -6.46 -9.68 -13.40
C VAL A 292 -6.03 -10.35 -12.10
N CYS A 293 -5.32 -9.61 -11.25
CA CYS A 293 -4.97 -10.02 -9.89
C CYS A 293 -5.81 -9.23 -8.87
N TYR A 294 -6.44 -9.93 -7.93
CA TYR A 294 -7.14 -9.30 -6.80
C TYR A 294 -6.21 -9.28 -5.58
N HIS A 295 -5.95 -8.09 -5.08
CA HIS A 295 -5.06 -7.85 -3.95
C HIS A 295 -5.88 -7.58 -2.69
N PHE A 296 -5.66 -8.37 -1.61
CA PHE A 296 -6.36 -8.29 -0.33
C PHE A 296 -5.40 -8.00 0.83
N GLU A 297 -5.80 -7.11 1.75
CA GLU A 297 -5.17 -7.00 3.08
C GLU A 297 -5.85 -8.00 4.02
N VAL A 298 -5.09 -8.91 4.65
CA VAL A 298 -5.63 -10.02 5.43
C VAL A 298 -5.01 -10.14 6.82
N ALA A 299 -5.78 -10.65 7.78
CA ALA A 299 -5.28 -11.17 9.04
C ALA A 299 -5.16 -12.70 8.89
N ALA A 300 -3.94 -13.21 8.68
CA ALA A 300 -3.77 -14.61 8.29
C ALA A 300 -4.23 -15.60 9.36
N ASP A 301 -4.16 -15.25 10.65
CA ASP A 301 -4.65 -16.03 11.78
C ASP A 301 -6.19 -16.19 11.82
N LEU A 302 -6.94 -15.37 11.09
CA LEU A 302 -8.40 -15.52 10.98
C LEU A 302 -8.82 -16.61 9.98
N PHE A 303 -7.96 -17.04 9.07
CA PHE A 303 -8.30 -18.11 8.15
C PHE A 303 -8.54 -19.44 8.87
N ASP A 304 -9.58 -20.14 8.46
CA ASP A 304 -9.84 -21.53 8.84
C ASP A 304 -9.42 -22.50 7.74
N ASP A 305 -9.50 -23.79 8.03
CA ASP A 305 -9.04 -24.84 7.12
C ASP A 305 -9.85 -24.85 5.81
N GLU A 306 -11.17 -24.67 5.88
CA GLU A 306 -12.07 -24.66 4.72
C GLU A 306 -11.74 -23.52 3.75
N THR A 307 -11.47 -22.32 4.28
CA THR A 307 -11.09 -21.15 3.48
C THR A 307 -9.72 -21.37 2.82
N LEU A 308 -8.76 -21.94 3.55
CA LEU A 308 -7.43 -22.23 3.00
C LEU A 308 -7.46 -23.32 1.92
N ASP A 309 -8.29 -24.35 2.12
CA ASP A 309 -8.48 -25.40 1.10
C ASP A 309 -9.12 -24.82 -0.18
N LEU A 310 -10.07 -23.90 -0.04
CA LEU A 310 -10.64 -23.17 -1.17
C LEU A 310 -9.58 -22.30 -1.88
N LEU A 311 -8.79 -21.53 -1.12
CA LEU A 311 -7.72 -20.71 -1.68
C LEU A 311 -6.66 -21.53 -2.43
N ALA A 312 -6.37 -22.75 -1.97
CA ALA A 312 -5.46 -23.67 -2.66
C ALA A 312 -5.96 -24.09 -4.05
N THR A 313 -7.27 -23.99 -4.32
CA THR A 313 -7.85 -24.30 -5.66
C THR A 313 -7.83 -23.12 -6.62
N ALA A 314 -7.43 -21.93 -6.16
CA ALA A 314 -7.44 -20.74 -6.99
C ALA A 314 -6.46 -20.84 -8.16
N PRO A 315 -6.83 -20.38 -9.36
CA PRO A 315 -5.89 -20.21 -10.45
C PRO A 315 -4.69 -19.37 -10.03
N ALA A 316 -3.48 -19.82 -10.41
CA ALA A 316 -2.25 -19.14 -10.02
C ALA A 316 -2.24 -17.68 -10.51
N GLY A 317 -1.91 -16.74 -9.62
CA GLY A 317 -1.87 -15.30 -9.88
C GLY A 317 -3.22 -14.59 -9.80
N LEU A 318 -4.33 -15.30 -9.54
CA LEU A 318 -5.63 -14.67 -9.36
C LEU A 318 -5.67 -13.81 -8.08
N PHE A 319 -4.97 -14.23 -7.04
CA PHE A 319 -4.94 -13.54 -5.76
C PHE A 319 -3.52 -13.14 -5.35
N GLN A 320 -3.43 -11.97 -4.76
CA GLN A 320 -2.29 -11.48 -4.00
C GLN A 320 -2.78 -11.11 -2.60
N MET A 321 -2.02 -11.43 -1.58
CA MET A 321 -2.38 -11.15 -0.20
C MET A 321 -1.26 -10.38 0.50
N GLU A 322 -1.63 -9.42 1.32
CA GLU A 322 -0.75 -8.67 2.20
C GLU A 322 -1.12 -9.03 3.65
N ALA A 323 -0.19 -9.67 4.36
CA ALA A 323 -0.38 -10.12 5.73
C ALA A 323 0.51 -9.28 6.66
N GLY A 324 -0.12 -8.36 7.38
CA GLY A 324 0.57 -7.54 8.38
C GLY A 324 0.96 -8.38 9.59
N LEU A 325 2.19 -8.85 9.67
CA LEU A 325 2.73 -9.57 10.81
C LEU A 325 3.24 -8.58 11.87
N GLN A 326 3.93 -7.54 11.46
CA GLN A 326 4.47 -6.38 12.17
C GLN A 326 5.71 -6.73 13.03
N SER A 327 5.65 -7.73 13.89
CA SER A 327 6.74 -8.23 14.73
C SER A 327 6.47 -9.69 15.15
N PHE A 328 7.50 -10.43 15.48
CA PHE A 328 7.41 -11.72 16.18
C PHE A 328 7.59 -11.60 17.70
N HIS A 329 7.87 -10.40 18.20
CA HIS A 329 8.07 -10.15 19.62
C HIS A 329 6.74 -9.93 20.33
N ALA A 330 6.38 -10.82 21.27
CA ALA A 330 5.09 -10.79 21.93
C ALA A 330 4.83 -9.49 22.70
N ALA A 331 5.85 -8.99 23.45
CA ALA A 331 5.71 -7.75 24.21
C ALA A 331 5.43 -6.54 23.29
N THR A 332 6.05 -6.51 22.11
CA THR A 332 5.79 -5.47 21.08
C THR A 332 4.36 -5.53 20.56
N LEU A 333 3.87 -6.72 20.28
CA LEU A 333 2.49 -6.89 19.79
C LEU A 333 1.48 -6.49 20.87
N ASP A 334 1.71 -6.88 22.12
CA ASP A 334 0.86 -6.49 23.27
C ASP A 334 0.89 -4.97 23.48
N ALA A 335 2.07 -4.35 23.44
CA ALA A 335 2.21 -2.88 23.57
C ALA A 335 1.51 -2.11 22.41
N CYS A 336 1.30 -2.77 21.29
CA CYS A 336 0.59 -2.23 20.13
C CYS A 336 -0.90 -2.59 20.10
N ASP A 337 -1.48 -3.17 21.14
CA ASP A 337 -2.86 -3.70 21.16
C ASP A 337 -3.15 -4.65 19.99
N ARG A 338 -2.13 -5.39 19.55
CA ARG A 338 -2.23 -6.35 18.44
C ARG A 338 -2.20 -7.78 18.97
N HIS A 339 -3.37 -8.30 19.27
CA HIS A 339 -3.53 -9.67 19.77
C HIS A 339 -3.63 -10.64 18.59
N THR A 340 -2.56 -11.42 18.39
CA THR A 340 -2.42 -12.38 17.28
C THR A 340 -1.92 -13.71 17.83
N ASP A 341 -2.56 -14.81 17.44
CA ASP A 341 -2.03 -16.15 17.69
C ASP A 341 -0.89 -16.44 16.69
N MET A 342 0.35 -16.22 17.12
CA MET A 342 1.54 -16.35 16.28
C MET A 342 1.74 -17.76 15.74
N ALA A 343 1.43 -18.80 16.52
CA ALA A 343 1.59 -20.17 16.05
C ALA A 343 0.60 -20.49 14.92
N LYS A 344 -0.64 -20.07 15.10
CA LYS A 344 -1.68 -20.18 14.07
C LYS A 344 -1.35 -19.34 12.86
N LEU A 345 -0.92 -18.09 13.03
CA LEU A 345 -0.54 -17.19 11.94
C LEU A 345 0.56 -17.82 11.07
N VAL A 346 1.63 -18.34 11.68
CA VAL A 346 2.73 -19.02 10.96
C VAL A 346 2.24 -20.25 10.21
N ASP A 347 1.40 -21.08 10.83
CA ASP A 347 0.80 -22.24 10.15
C ASP A 347 -0.03 -21.83 8.94
N ARG A 348 -0.89 -20.81 9.09
CA ARG A 348 -1.75 -20.32 8.01
C ARG A 348 -0.95 -19.72 6.85
N ILE A 349 0.09 -18.95 7.15
CA ILE A 349 1.02 -18.40 6.13
C ILE A 349 1.67 -19.55 5.34
N ARG A 350 2.20 -20.57 6.01
CA ARG A 350 2.80 -21.74 5.32
C ARG A 350 1.80 -22.47 4.44
N ARG A 351 0.55 -22.59 4.87
CA ARG A 351 -0.51 -23.21 4.06
C ARG A 351 -0.90 -22.37 2.86
N ILE A 352 -0.89 -21.03 2.94
CA ILE A 352 -1.12 -20.13 1.80
C ILE A 352 0.03 -20.25 0.78
N LEU A 353 1.27 -20.33 1.24
CA LEU A 353 2.45 -20.38 0.37
C LEU A 353 2.65 -21.74 -0.32
N ARG A 354 2.24 -22.83 0.34
CA ARG A 354 2.49 -24.21 -0.14
C ARG A 354 2.02 -24.50 -1.57
N PRO A 355 0.82 -24.07 -2.02
CA PRO A 355 0.35 -24.32 -3.40
C PRO A 355 1.07 -23.48 -4.46
N ASN A 356 1.80 -22.44 -4.06
CA ASN A 356 2.50 -21.48 -4.94
C ASN A 356 1.58 -20.86 -6.03
N ASN A 357 0.33 -20.58 -5.67
CA ASN A 357 -0.68 -19.99 -6.54
C ASN A 357 -1.11 -18.56 -6.13
N ILE A 358 -0.73 -18.13 -4.93
CA ILE A 358 -1.05 -16.80 -4.36
C ILE A 358 0.27 -16.08 -4.06
N HIS A 359 0.40 -14.85 -4.54
CA HIS A 359 1.52 -13.98 -4.17
C HIS A 359 1.29 -13.47 -2.74
N LEU A 360 2.19 -13.76 -1.82
CA LEU A 360 2.08 -13.36 -0.42
C LEU A 360 3.14 -12.33 -0.05
N HIS A 361 2.68 -11.23 0.51
CA HIS A 361 3.41 -10.13 1.13
C HIS A 361 3.37 -10.30 2.63
N ILE A 362 4.49 -10.12 3.31
CA ILE A 362 4.57 -10.04 4.78
C ILE A 362 5.20 -8.71 5.16
N ASP A 363 4.58 -8.03 6.14
CA ASP A 363 5.04 -6.73 6.62
C ASP A 363 5.59 -6.81 8.04
N LEU A 364 6.75 -6.19 8.24
CA LEU A 364 7.33 -5.87 9.54
C LEU A 364 7.39 -4.36 9.73
N ILE A 365 7.29 -3.88 10.97
CA ILE A 365 7.41 -2.45 11.31
C ILE A 365 8.55 -2.25 12.31
N ALA A 366 9.60 -1.56 11.89
CA ALA A 366 10.69 -1.16 12.76
C ALA A 366 10.32 0.06 13.62
N GLY A 367 10.79 0.10 14.86
CA GLY A 367 10.57 1.21 15.78
C GLY A 367 9.28 1.12 16.58
N LEU A 368 8.63 -0.04 16.64
CA LEU A 368 7.53 -0.31 17.56
C LEU A 368 8.00 -0.32 19.03
N PRO A 369 7.10 -0.10 20.00
CA PRO A 369 7.42 -0.22 21.42
C PRO A 369 7.97 -1.60 21.77
N GLU A 370 8.84 -1.67 22.79
CA GLU A 370 9.40 -2.91 23.35
C GLU A 370 10.29 -3.72 22.39
N GLU A 371 10.63 -3.20 21.20
CA GLU A 371 11.45 -3.92 20.22
C GLU A 371 12.77 -3.18 19.95
N ASP A 372 13.87 -3.81 20.34
CA ASP A 372 15.22 -3.33 20.05
C ASP A 372 15.75 -3.88 18.72
N PHE A 373 16.95 -3.43 18.34
CA PHE A 373 17.60 -3.84 17.10
C PHE A 373 17.82 -5.35 16.97
N VAL A 374 18.14 -6.01 18.08
CA VAL A 374 18.41 -7.46 18.09
C VAL A 374 17.12 -8.25 17.95
N THR A 375 16.10 -7.85 18.69
CA THR A 375 14.78 -8.47 18.67
C THR A 375 14.10 -8.27 17.32
N PHE A 376 14.22 -7.08 16.72
CA PHE A 376 13.77 -6.83 15.35
C PHE A 376 14.49 -7.76 14.35
N GLY A 377 15.80 -7.96 14.51
CA GLY A 377 16.56 -8.91 13.69
C GLY A 377 16.07 -10.35 13.80
N GLN A 378 15.58 -10.77 14.98
CA GLN A 378 14.94 -12.08 15.16
C GLN A 378 13.57 -12.12 14.47
N SER A 379 12.77 -11.05 14.57
CA SER A 379 11.51 -10.92 13.85
C SER A 379 11.71 -11.00 12.33
N PHE A 380 12.76 -10.36 11.81
CA PHE A 380 13.15 -10.44 10.41
C PHE A 380 13.49 -11.87 9.98
N ASP A 381 14.38 -12.56 10.70
CA ASP A 381 14.79 -13.92 10.34
C ASP A 381 13.61 -14.90 10.39
N ASN A 382 12.72 -14.75 11.37
CA ASN A 382 11.51 -15.56 11.46
C ASN A 382 10.57 -15.32 10.28
N ALA A 383 10.34 -14.06 9.89
CA ALA A 383 9.52 -13.71 8.72
C ALA A 383 10.14 -14.22 7.42
N PHE A 384 11.46 -14.05 7.26
CA PHE A 384 12.21 -14.52 6.09
C PHE A 384 12.14 -16.06 5.95
N SER A 385 12.19 -16.79 7.08
CA SER A 385 12.11 -18.26 7.11
C SER A 385 10.77 -18.83 6.64
N LEU A 386 9.75 -17.99 6.51
CA LEU A 386 8.47 -18.37 5.91
C LEU A 386 8.50 -18.38 4.38
N HIS A 387 9.56 -17.85 3.77
CA HIS A 387 9.74 -17.70 2.32
C HIS A 387 8.58 -16.97 1.64
N PRO A 388 8.19 -15.76 2.11
CA PRO A 388 7.20 -14.96 1.41
C PRO A 388 7.72 -14.55 0.03
N HIS A 389 6.81 -14.22 -0.89
CA HIS A 389 7.21 -13.67 -2.19
C HIS A 389 7.72 -12.23 -2.07
N GLN A 390 7.26 -11.51 -1.04
CA GLN A 390 7.72 -10.18 -0.69
C GLN A 390 7.76 -10.02 0.83
N LEU A 391 8.87 -9.49 1.33
CA LEU A 391 9.06 -9.10 2.72
C LEU A 391 9.26 -7.59 2.77
N GLN A 392 8.31 -6.87 3.35
CA GLN A 392 8.37 -5.43 3.47
C GLN A 392 8.83 -5.02 4.86
N LEU A 393 9.88 -4.22 4.93
CA LEU A 393 10.30 -3.55 6.14
C LEU A 393 9.72 -2.13 6.15
N GLY A 394 8.66 -1.93 6.94
CA GLY A 394 8.10 -0.63 7.22
C GLY A 394 8.79 0.01 8.43
N PHE A 395 8.59 1.33 8.56
CA PHE A 395 9.03 2.11 9.73
C PHE A 395 7.83 2.76 10.38
N LEU A 396 7.78 2.75 11.71
CA LEU A 396 6.66 3.32 12.45
C LEU A 396 6.46 4.78 12.06
N LYS A 397 5.22 5.11 11.72
CA LYS A 397 4.80 6.48 11.44
C LYS A 397 3.84 6.95 12.52
N PHE A 398 4.17 8.07 13.13
CA PHE A 398 3.35 8.69 14.18
C PHE A 398 2.23 9.52 13.53
N ILE A 399 1.30 8.82 12.86
CA ILE A 399 0.20 9.45 12.15
C ILE A 399 -0.75 10.15 13.13
N HIS A 400 -1.28 11.31 12.75
CA HIS A 400 -2.26 12.04 13.56
C HIS A 400 -3.47 11.16 13.86
N GLY A 401 -3.89 11.12 15.13
CA GLY A 401 -5.01 10.31 15.59
C GLY A 401 -4.66 8.87 15.99
N SER A 402 -3.43 8.39 15.77
CA SER A 402 -3.02 7.08 16.29
C SER A 402 -2.74 7.13 17.80
N LYS A 403 -3.03 6.04 18.49
CA LYS A 403 -2.79 5.91 19.93
C LYS A 403 -1.31 6.12 20.27
N LEU A 404 -0.37 5.54 19.49
CA LEU A 404 1.06 5.68 19.73
C LEU A 404 1.58 7.13 19.59
N ARG A 405 0.94 7.97 18.75
CA ARG A 405 1.30 9.39 18.65
C ARG A 405 0.89 10.17 19.90
N MET A 406 -0.24 9.83 20.51
CA MET A 406 -0.77 10.52 21.68
C MET A 406 -0.09 10.10 22.97
N GLU A 407 0.43 8.90 23.06
CA GLU A 407 1.12 8.37 24.22
C GLU A 407 2.53 8.92 24.35
N LYS A 408 2.91 9.35 25.56
CA LYS A 408 4.25 9.88 25.85
C LYS A 408 5.16 8.75 26.35
N TRP A 409 5.64 7.91 25.44
CA TRP A 409 6.52 6.78 25.77
C TRP A 409 8.00 6.98 25.37
N GLY A 410 8.39 8.24 25.11
CA GLY A 410 9.78 8.61 24.87
C GLY A 410 10.28 8.44 23.44
N ALA A 411 9.42 8.11 22.49
CA ALA A 411 9.78 8.07 21.07
C ALA A 411 10.02 9.49 20.52
N ARG A 412 10.92 9.56 19.54
CA ARG A 412 11.16 10.76 18.73
C ARG A 412 10.85 10.43 17.28
N PHE A 413 10.19 11.32 16.59
CA PHE A 413 9.79 11.18 15.19
C PHE A 413 9.97 12.49 14.42
N ALA A 414 9.97 12.40 13.10
CA ALA A 414 10.06 13.57 12.23
C ALA A 414 8.86 14.50 12.44
N PRO A 415 9.07 15.82 12.56
CA PRO A 415 7.96 16.77 12.71
C PRO A 415 7.13 16.87 11.43
N ASP A 416 7.73 16.58 10.29
CA ASP A 416 7.12 16.67 8.98
C ASP A 416 6.56 15.30 8.52
N PRO A 417 5.51 15.28 7.69
CA PRO A 417 5.03 14.04 7.11
C PRO A 417 6.15 13.29 6.34
N PRO A 418 6.23 11.99 6.46
CA PRO A 418 5.24 11.05 7.02
C PRO A 418 5.35 10.78 8.53
N TYR A 419 5.96 11.63 9.32
CA TYR A 419 6.10 11.52 10.78
C TYR A 419 6.82 10.24 11.23
N GLU A 420 7.85 9.88 10.49
CA GLU A 420 8.54 8.62 10.69
C GLU A 420 9.38 8.63 11.96
N VAL A 421 9.47 7.49 12.63
CA VAL A 421 10.28 7.28 13.83
C VAL A 421 11.75 7.64 13.59
N LEU A 422 12.34 8.39 14.50
CA LEU A 422 13.77 8.73 14.51
C LEU A 422 14.53 7.98 15.62
N SER A 423 13.90 7.73 16.74
CA SER A 423 14.42 6.88 17.82
C SER A 423 13.31 6.53 18.80
N THR A 424 13.49 5.43 19.54
CA THR A 424 12.65 5.06 20.67
C THR A 424 13.52 4.75 21.89
N PRO A 425 12.98 4.46 23.07
CA PRO A 425 13.76 4.00 24.20
C PRO A 425 14.54 2.69 23.93
N TRP A 426 14.11 1.90 22.96
CA TRP A 426 14.70 0.58 22.66
C TRP A 426 15.62 0.59 21.44
N ILE A 427 15.42 1.50 20.49
CA ILE A 427 16.21 1.54 19.25
C ILE A 427 16.69 2.97 18.94
N THR A 428 17.98 3.09 18.65
CA THR A 428 18.62 4.38 18.35
C THR A 428 18.41 4.80 16.89
N TYR A 429 18.64 6.09 16.60
CA TYR A 429 18.63 6.61 15.23
C TYR A 429 19.63 5.89 14.31
N THR A 430 20.82 5.59 14.81
CA THR A 430 21.86 4.91 14.03
C THR A 430 21.42 3.49 13.65
N GLU A 431 20.78 2.77 14.55
CA GLU A 431 20.26 1.43 14.29
C GLU A 431 19.09 1.49 13.30
N LEU A 432 18.13 2.43 13.46
CA LEU A 432 17.05 2.62 12.47
C LEU A 432 17.63 2.95 11.09
N ARG A 433 18.66 3.80 11.02
CA ARG A 433 19.32 4.11 9.74
C ARG A 433 19.90 2.86 9.08
N ARG A 434 20.51 1.96 9.85
CA ARG A 434 20.99 0.66 9.33
C ARG A 434 19.83 -0.23 8.85
N LEU A 435 18.67 -0.18 9.52
CA LEU A 435 17.48 -0.90 9.06
C LEU A 435 16.94 -0.33 7.75
N HIS A 436 17.00 0.98 7.53
CA HIS A 436 16.67 1.59 6.23
C HIS A 436 17.55 1.08 5.10
N ASP A 437 18.86 1.00 5.34
CA ASP A 437 19.80 0.46 4.36
C ASP A 437 19.53 -1.02 4.07
N ALA A 438 19.21 -1.80 5.10
CA ALA A 438 18.78 -3.20 4.94
C ALA A 438 17.45 -3.32 4.18
N ALA A 439 16.48 -2.46 4.46
CA ALA A 439 15.19 -2.45 3.76
C ALA A 439 15.37 -2.18 2.26
N GLU A 440 16.22 -1.23 1.89
CA GLU A 440 16.57 -0.96 0.48
C GLU A 440 17.21 -2.19 -0.19
N ALA A 441 18.07 -2.92 0.55
CA ALA A 441 18.67 -4.16 0.04
C ALA A 441 17.63 -5.27 -0.14
N VAL A 442 16.71 -5.45 0.81
CA VAL A 442 15.60 -6.41 0.70
C VAL A 442 14.76 -6.10 -0.53
N GLU A 443 14.36 -4.83 -0.71
CA GLU A 443 13.53 -4.41 -1.83
C GLU A 443 14.19 -4.68 -3.19
N ARG A 444 15.48 -4.36 -3.32
CA ARG A 444 16.19 -4.50 -4.60
C ARG A 444 16.68 -5.91 -4.90
N ILE A 445 16.90 -6.73 -3.88
CA ILE A 445 17.50 -8.06 -4.03
C ILE A 445 16.43 -9.13 -3.86
N HIS A 446 15.84 -9.28 -2.67
CA HIS A 446 14.82 -10.29 -2.39
C HIS A 446 13.51 -10.03 -3.15
N ASN A 447 12.87 -8.90 -2.86
CA ASN A 447 11.54 -8.56 -3.40
C ASN A 447 11.53 -8.44 -4.94
N SER A 448 12.67 -8.08 -5.54
CA SER A 448 12.80 -8.03 -6.99
C SER A 448 12.76 -9.41 -7.67
N GLY A 449 13.00 -10.48 -6.92
CA GLY A 449 13.13 -11.85 -7.41
C GLY A 449 14.33 -12.09 -8.36
N ARG A 450 15.21 -11.09 -8.54
CA ARG A 450 16.32 -11.11 -9.52
C ARG A 450 17.53 -11.90 -9.08
N PHE A 451 17.61 -12.26 -7.81
CA PHE A 451 18.76 -12.90 -7.19
C PHE A 451 18.39 -14.13 -6.37
N ALA A 452 17.23 -14.73 -6.62
CA ALA A 452 16.64 -15.76 -5.77
C ALA A 452 17.53 -17.00 -5.61
N LEU A 453 18.16 -17.48 -6.70
CA LEU A 453 19.08 -18.62 -6.63
C LEU A 453 20.42 -18.23 -5.99
N ALA A 454 20.94 -17.06 -6.34
CA ALA A 454 22.19 -16.56 -5.78
C ALA A 454 22.08 -16.28 -4.30
N GLU A 455 20.94 -15.70 -3.84
CA GLU A 455 20.63 -15.45 -2.44
C GLU A 455 20.55 -16.75 -1.64
N ASN A 456 19.77 -17.72 -2.10
CA ASN A 456 19.64 -19.03 -1.46
C ASN A 456 21.00 -19.72 -1.35
N LEU A 457 21.79 -19.73 -2.43
CA LEU A 457 23.13 -20.30 -2.45
C LEU A 457 24.04 -19.63 -1.41
N ALA A 458 23.99 -18.29 -1.29
CA ALA A 458 24.82 -17.56 -0.34
C ALA A 458 24.42 -17.88 1.10
N LEU A 459 23.14 -17.93 1.41
CA LEU A 459 22.62 -18.28 2.75
C LEU A 459 22.97 -19.72 3.14
N GLU A 460 22.76 -20.68 2.23
CA GLU A 460 23.08 -22.10 2.45
C GLU A 460 24.58 -22.32 2.67
N TYR A 461 25.42 -21.70 1.82
CA TYR A 461 26.86 -21.88 1.89
C TYR A 461 27.50 -21.25 3.12
N THR A 462 27.04 -20.05 3.48
CA THR A 462 27.64 -19.29 4.59
C THR A 462 27.04 -19.64 5.95
N GLY A 463 25.83 -20.17 5.99
CA GLY A 463 25.05 -20.33 7.23
C GLY A 463 24.73 -19.00 7.94
N MET A 464 24.88 -17.87 7.25
CA MET A 464 24.56 -16.56 7.82
C MET A 464 23.07 -16.43 8.07
N ARG A 465 22.71 -15.70 9.14
CA ARG A 465 21.33 -15.28 9.36
C ARG A 465 20.92 -14.30 8.25
N PRO A 466 19.72 -14.42 7.67
CA PRO A 466 19.23 -13.49 6.64
C PRO A 466 19.35 -12.02 7.06
N PHE A 467 18.98 -11.68 8.29
CA PHE A 467 19.14 -10.32 8.80
C PHE A 467 20.58 -9.79 8.71
N SER A 468 21.57 -10.62 9.07
CA SER A 468 22.97 -10.24 8.99
C SER A 468 23.44 -10.03 7.55
N LEU A 469 22.96 -10.86 6.61
CA LEU A 469 23.26 -10.72 5.20
C LEU A 469 22.69 -9.41 4.64
N TYR A 470 21.45 -9.09 4.97
CA TYR A 470 20.80 -7.86 4.47
C TYR A 470 21.37 -6.59 5.11
N LEU A 471 21.83 -6.62 6.36
CA LEU A 471 22.58 -5.52 6.96
C LEU A 471 23.90 -5.28 6.21
N LEU A 472 24.64 -6.34 5.88
CA LEU A 472 25.86 -6.23 5.11
C LEU A 472 25.64 -5.68 3.70
N LEU A 473 24.64 -6.21 2.98
CA LEU A 473 24.28 -5.75 1.64
C LEU A 473 23.82 -4.28 1.66
N GLY A 474 22.98 -3.91 2.63
CA GLY A 474 22.52 -2.53 2.82
C GLY A 474 23.69 -1.56 3.09
N GLU A 475 24.61 -1.92 3.98
CA GLU A 475 25.82 -1.14 4.26
C GLU A 475 26.67 -0.94 2.99
N LYS A 476 26.91 -2.01 2.23
CA LYS A 476 27.65 -1.92 0.96
C LYS A 476 26.94 -1.09 -0.10
N MET A 477 25.61 -1.17 -0.14
CA MET A 477 24.81 -0.34 -1.04
C MET A 477 24.86 1.14 -0.65
N ALA A 478 24.74 1.46 0.64
CA ALA A 478 24.76 2.84 1.16
C ALA A 478 26.13 3.53 0.98
N ALA A 479 27.22 2.78 0.95
CA ALA A 479 28.57 3.31 0.71
C ALA A 479 28.77 3.87 -0.71
N ARG A 480 27.86 3.57 -1.64
CA ARG A 480 27.95 4.04 -3.02
C ARG A 480 27.04 5.25 -3.25
N GLN A 481 27.59 6.27 -3.89
CA GLN A 481 26.80 7.41 -4.37
C GLN A 481 26.18 7.16 -5.76
N GLY A 482 25.01 7.70 -6.01
CA GLY A 482 24.32 7.70 -7.31
C GLY A 482 23.24 6.60 -7.46
N ARG A 483 22.63 6.57 -8.66
CA ARG A 483 21.55 5.63 -8.95
C ARG A 483 22.08 4.21 -9.21
N TRP A 484 21.34 3.21 -8.78
CA TRP A 484 21.62 1.81 -9.07
C TRP A 484 21.12 1.44 -10.47
N SER A 485 22.02 1.06 -11.37
CA SER A 485 21.67 0.24 -12.52
C SER A 485 21.62 -1.23 -12.12
N LEU A 486 20.88 -2.03 -12.86
CA LEU A 486 20.80 -3.47 -12.59
C LEU A 486 22.18 -4.13 -12.64
N ASP A 487 23.04 -3.76 -13.60
CA ASP A 487 24.38 -4.34 -13.73
C ASP A 487 25.30 -3.97 -12.55
N ASN A 488 25.20 -2.72 -12.07
CA ASN A 488 25.96 -2.30 -10.91
C ASN A 488 25.51 -3.04 -9.63
N LEU A 489 24.19 -3.26 -9.50
CA LEU A 489 23.65 -4.04 -8.38
C LEU A 489 24.08 -5.51 -8.50
N THR A 490 23.98 -6.10 -9.71
CA THR A 490 24.45 -7.47 -9.97
C THR A 490 25.93 -7.63 -9.61
N ARG A 491 26.76 -6.65 -9.98
CA ARG A 491 28.19 -6.68 -9.65
C ARG A 491 28.42 -6.60 -8.14
N LEU A 492 27.72 -5.72 -7.43
CA LEU A 492 27.85 -5.61 -5.98
C LEU A 492 27.48 -6.91 -5.27
N VAL A 493 26.33 -7.52 -5.64
CA VAL A 493 25.87 -8.79 -5.04
C VAL A 493 26.90 -9.89 -5.31
N TYR A 494 27.41 -9.97 -6.55
CA TYR A 494 28.46 -10.94 -6.93
C TYR A 494 29.70 -10.77 -6.07
N ASP A 495 30.24 -9.55 -5.97
CA ASP A 495 31.47 -9.28 -5.21
C ASP A 495 31.29 -9.56 -3.71
N VAL A 496 30.14 -9.20 -3.12
CA VAL A 496 29.85 -9.47 -1.71
C VAL A 496 29.80 -10.98 -1.46
N PHE A 497 29.10 -11.74 -2.29
CA PHE A 497 28.97 -13.19 -2.09
C PHE A 497 30.30 -13.93 -2.31
N LEU A 498 31.13 -13.49 -3.25
CA LEU A 498 32.51 -13.98 -3.37
C LEU A 498 33.35 -13.70 -2.12
N CYS A 499 33.26 -12.47 -1.59
CA CYS A 499 33.95 -12.11 -0.35
C CYS A 499 33.49 -12.94 0.86
N LEU A 500 32.24 -13.42 0.85
CA LEU A 500 31.72 -14.36 1.85
C LEU A 500 32.18 -15.82 1.62
N GLY A 501 32.92 -16.08 0.57
CA GLY A 501 33.51 -17.38 0.26
C GLY A 501 32.62 -18.31 -0.58
N VAL A 502 31.51 -17.79 -1.11
CA VAL A 502 30.65 -18.60 -2.02
C VAL A 502 31.46 -19.00 -3.26
N PRO A 503 31.47 -20.28 -3.67
CA PRO A 503 32.26 -20.74 -4.82
C PRO A 503 31.87 -19.98 -6.10
N GLU A 504 32.89 -19.41 -6.75
CA GLU A 504 32.68 -18.50 -7.90
C GLU A 504 31.86 -19.15 -9.03
N HIS A 505 32.16 -20.40 -9.38
CA HIS A 505 31.47 -21.11 -10.44
C HIS A 505 29.97 -21.31 -10.13
N ALA A 506 29.65 -21.70 -8.89
CA ALA A 506 28.25 -21.91 -8.48
C ALA A 506 27.48 -20.58 -8.40
N LEU A 507 28.12 -19.54 -7.88
CA LEU A 507 27.54 -18.20 -7.81
C LEU A 507 27.26 -17.63 -9.20
N ARG A 508 28.23 -17.76 -10.11
CA ARG A 508 28.10 -17.33 -11.50
C ARG A 508 26.92 -18.03 -12.18
N ASP A 509 26.80 -19.33 -12.04
CA ASP A 509 25.74 -20.15 -12.67
C ASP A 509 24.35 -19.81 -12.09
N ALA A 510 24.26 -19.60 -10.77
CA ALA A 510 23.04 -19.13 -10.12
C ALA A 510 22.60 -17.75 -10.66
N MET A 511 23.53 -16.79 -10.74
CA MET A 511 23.23 -15.44 -11.22
C MET A 511 22.91 -15.39 -12.73
N ILE A 512 23.51 -16.24 -13.54
CA ILE A 512 23.13 -16.40 -14.96
C ILE A 512 21.68 -16.88 -15.05
N THR A 513 21.33 -17.91 -14.30
CA THR A 513 19.99 -18.50 -14.30
C THR A 513 18.96 -17.49 -13.80
N ASP A 514 19.25 -16.76 -12.71
CA ASP A 514 18.43 -15.69 -12.20
C ASP A 514 18.21 -14.58 -13.24
N ARG A 515 19.29 -14.17 -13.92
CA ARG A 515 19.21 -13.13 -14.95
C ARG A 515 18.33 -13.57 -16.15
N LEU A 516 18.51 -14.78 -16.62
CA LEU A 516 17.68 -15.33 -17.70
C LEU A 516 16.20 -15.48 -17.30
N ALA A 517 15.92 -15.77 -16.03
CA ALA A 517 14.56 -15.87 -15.52
C ALA A 517 13.87 -14.51 -15.35
N THR A 518 14.62 -13.42 -15.23
CA THR A 518 14.07 -12.10 -14.88
C THR A 518 14.27 -11.01 -15.94
N ASP A 519 15.09 -11.28 -16.97
CA ASP A 519 15.38 -10.34 -18.06
C ASP A 519 15.21 -11.02 -19.42
N ASN A 520 14.22 -10.57 -20.19
CA ASN A 520 13.90 -11.13 -21.51
C ASN A 520 14.86 -10.67 -22.63
N THR A 521 15.81 -9.78 -22.36
CA THR A 521 16.79 -9.33 -23.36
C THR A 521 17.84 -10.40 -23.64
N GLY A 522 18.11 -11.29 -22.66
CA GLY A 522 19.19 -12.25 -22.68
C GLY A 522 20.58 -11.64 -22.50
N TYR A 523 20.63 -10.34 -22.15
CA TYR A 523 21.89 -9.67 -21.87
C TYR A 523 22.48 -10.14 -20.53
N LEU A 524 23.73 -10.53 -20.58
CA LEU A 524 24.55 -10.83 -19.40
C LEU A 524 25.68 -9.80 -19.27
N PRO A 525 25.90 -9.26 -18.07
CA PRO A 525 27.07 -8.41 -17.81
C PRO A 525 28.39 -9.14 -18.14
N PRO A 526 29.46 -8.45 -18.57
CA PRO A 526 30.71 -9.08 -19.03
C PRO A 526 31.27 -10.15 -18.06
N PHE A 527 31.19 -9.92 -16.76
CA PHE A 527 31.70 -10.85 -15.74
C PHE A 527 30.86 -12.13 -15.57
N LEU A 528 29.65 -12.16 -16.11
CA LEU A 528 28.79 -13.36 -16.17
C LEU A 528 28.82 -14.04 -17.54
N GLN A 529 29.40 -13.41 -18.57
CA GLN A 529 29.47 -14.02 -19.90
C GLN A 529 30.45 -15.22 -19.92
N HIS A 530 30.12 -16.21 -20.71
CA HIS A 530 31.03 -17.32 -20.96
C HIS A 530 32.19 -16.85 -21.84
N GLU A 531 33.43 -17.28 -21.51
CA GLU A 531 34.63 -16.91 -22.28
C GLU A 531 34.57 -17.35 -23.73
N ASP A 532 34.01 -18.55 -23.99
CA ASP A 532 33.80 -19.06 -25.35
C ASP A 532 32.41 -18.71 -25.89
N ALA A 533 32.33 -17.59 -26.61
CA ALA A 533 31.10 -17.18 -27.28
C ALA A 533 30.64 -18.18 -28.37
N SER A 534 31.52 -19.07 -28.87
CA SER A 534 31.17 -20.09 -29.85
C SER A 534 30.33 -21.20 -29.22
N ALA A 535 30.59 -21.57 -27.96
CA ALA A 535 29.82 -22.54 -27.20
C ALA A 535 28.37 -22.10 -27.04
N VAL A 536 28.14 -20.79 -26.70
CA VAL A 536 26.79 -20.21 -26.58
C VAL A 536 26.05 -20.26 -27.91
N LYS A 537 26.72 -19.89 -29.02
CA LYS A 537 26.11 -19.94 -30.36
C LYS A 537 25.76 -21.37 -30.77
N LYS A 538 26.64 -22.35 -30.48
CA LYS A 538 26.41 -23.75 -30.75
C LYS A 538 25.20 -24.28 -29.96
N ALA A 539 25.12 -23.99 -28.66
CA ALA A 539 24.01 -24.40 -27.82
C ALA A 539 22.69 -23.77 -28.30
N ALA A 540 22.69 -22.48 -28.66
CA ALA A 540 21.51 -21.79 -29.20
C ALA A 540 21.04 -22.36 -30.52
N ARG A 541 21.96 -22.78 -31.38
CA ARG A 541 21.62 -23.46 -32.65
C ARG A 541 21.03 -24.87 -32.40
N ALA A 542 21.67 -25.68 -31.58
CA ALA A 542 21.20 -27.00 -31.22
C ALA A 542 19.81 -26.98 -30.59
N TYR A 543 19.55 -25.99 -29.71
CA TYR A 543 18.23 -25.83 -29.12
C TYR A 543 17.14 -25.51 -30.15
N ARG A 544 17.40 -24.60 -31.09
CA ARG A 544 16.45 -24.24 -32.16
C ARG A 544 16.18 -25.42 -33.13
N GLU A 545 17.20 -26.23 -33.41
CA GLU A 545 17.06 -27.45 -34.24
C GLU A 545 16.19 -28.50 -33.52
N ALA A 546 16.33 -28.63 -32.19
CA ALA A 546 15.53 -29.56 -31.38
C ALA A 546 14.10 -29.04 -31.10
N HIS A 547 13.86 -27.73 -31.17
CA HIS A 547 12.57 -27.09 -30.84
C HIS A 547 12.13 -26.14 -31.96
N PRO A 548 11.68 -26.67 -33.12
CA PRO A 548 11.20 -25.83 -34.21
C PRO A 548 10.03 -24.94 -33.78
N GLY A 549 10.13 -23.63 -34.04
CA GLY A 549 9.09 -22.67 -33.65
C GLY A 549 9.27 -22.01 -32.27
N CYS A 550 10.34 -22.28 -31.53
CA CYS A 550 10.59 -21.68 -30.20
C CYS A 550 10.95 -20.19 -30.21
N GLY A 551 10.95 -19.54 -31.37
CA GLY A 551 11.33 -18.12 -31.48
C GLY A 551 12.83 -17.88 -31.25
N TYR A 552 13.16 -16.83 -30.49
CA TYR A 552 14.54 -16.49 -30.15
C TYR A 552 14.83 -16.86 -28.69
N PRO A 553 15.31 -18.12 -28.41
CA PRO A 553 15.66 -18.53 -27.05
C PRO A 553 16.84 -17.71 -26.52
N ARG A 554 16.81 -17.41 -25.24
CA ARG A 554 17.94 -16.82 -24.51
C ARG A 554 18.75 -17.96 -23.92
N VAL A 555 19.98 -18.11 -24.35
CA VAL A 555 20.84 -19.26 -24.02
C VAL A 555 22.10 -18.77 -23.31
N ALA A 556 22.45 -19.43 -22.23
CA ALA A 556 23.75 -19.29 -21.59
C ALA A 556 24.41 -20.66 -21.37
N VAL A 557 25.72 -20.68 -21.26
CA VAL A 557 26.50 -21.88 -20.93
C VAL A 557 27.03 -21.73 -19.51
N LEU A 558 26.79 -22.74 -18.70
CA LEU A 558 27.20 -22.82 -17.30
C LEU A 558 28.66 -23.29 -17.17
N SER A 559 29.18 -23.24 -15.95
CA SER A 559 30.57 -23.57 -15.66
C SER A 559 30.95 -25.04 -15.93
N ASP A 560 29.98 -25.95 -15.89
CA ASP A 560 30.15 -27.37 -16.22
C ASP A 560 30.03 -27.66 -17.71
N GLY A 561 29.81 -26.64 -18.54
CA GLY A 561 29.59 -26.77 -19.98
C GLY A 561 28.16 -27.11 -20.40
N SER A 562 27.24 -27.30 -19.45
CA SER A 562 25.81 -27.45 -19.75
C SER A 562 25.21 -26.11 -20.19
N ALA A 563 24.09 -26.17 -20.93
CA ALA A 563 23.38 -24.95 -21.35
C ALA A 563 22.08 -24.77 -20.55
N VAL A 564 21.72 -23.53 -20.31
CA VAL A 564 20.40 -23.15 -19.80
C VAL A 564 19.69 -22.23 -20.80
N VAL A 565 18.40 -22.41 -20.93
CA VAL A 565 17.59 -21.73 -21.95
C VAL A 565 16.33 -21.14 -21.33
N ALA A 566 16.10 -19.86 -21.60
CA ALA A 566 14.84 -19.18 -21.29
C ALA A 566 14.12 -18.82 -22.60
N THR A 567 12.87 -19.24 -22.73
CA THR A 567 12.07 -18.99 -23.93
C THR A 567 11.16 -17.78 -23.82
N TRP A 568 10.84 -17.36 -22.62
CA TRP A 568 9.93 -16.24 -22.32
C TRP A 568 8.53 -16.35 -22.95
N THR A 569 8.15 -17.55 -23.35
CA THR A 569 6.81 -17.83 -23.88
C THR A 569 5.75 -17.76 -22.79
N LYS A 570 6.15 -18.04 -21.56
CA LYS A 570 5.27 -18.03 -20.39
C LYS A 570 6.05 -17.57 -19.15
N LYS A 571 5.43 -16.68 -18.36
CA LYS A 571 5.93 -16.30 -17.04
C LYS A 571 5.14 -17.04 -15.96
N HIS A 572 5.78 -17.31 -14.85
CA HIS A 572 5.08 -17.83 -13.68
C HIS A 572 4.11 -16.76 -13.15
N PRO A 573 2.81 -17.05 -13.03
CA PRO A 573 1.81 -16.02 -12.72
C PRO A 573 2.03 -15.33 -11.38
N VAL A 574 2.63 -16.02 -10.40
CA VAL A 574 2.88 -15.49 -9.05
C VAL A 574 4.19 -14.73 -8.97
N THR A 575 5.30 -15.33 -9.43
CA THR A 575 6.64 -14.77 -9.30
C THR A 575 7.06 -13.87 -10.45
N GLN A 576 6.29 -13.86 -11.55
CA GLN A 576 6.59 -13.17 -12.81
C GLN A 576 7.93 -13.56 -13.45
N ARG A 577 8.54 -14.66 -13.02
CA ARG A 577 9.78 -15.20 -13.57
C ARG A 577 9.51 -16.04 -14.82
N GLY A 578 10.36 -15.90 -15.83
CA GLY A 578 10.38 -16.78 -16.98
C GLY A 578 10.88 -18.16 -16.61
N GLU A 579 10.41 -19.16 -17.33
CA GLU A 579 10.91 -20.54 -17.20
C GLU A 579 12.32 -20.65 -17.78
N VAL A 580 13.25 -21.21 -16.99
CA VAL A 580 14.62 -21.52 -17.42
C VAL A 580 14.81 -23.03 -17.31
N ALA A 581 15.09 -23.68 -18.44
CA ALA A 581 15.30 -25.12 -18.51
C ALA A 581 16.77 -25.46 -18.82
N ALA A 582 17.27 -26.52 -18.20
CA ALA A 582 18.55 -27.08 -18.59
C ALA A 582 18.42 -27.74 -19.98
N PHE A 583 19.41 -27.53 -20.83
CA PHE A 583 19.50 -28.14 -22.17
C PHE A 583 20.80 -28.88 -22.36
N CYS A 584 20.75 -30.20 -22.41
CA CYS A 584 21.86 -31.05 -22.78
C CYS A 584 21.77 -31.29 -24.28
N GLY A 585 22.44 -30.44 -25.09
CA GLY A 585 22.62 -30.73 -26.53
C GLY A 585 23.47 -31.95 -26.69
N LYS A 586 22.93 -32.99 -27.33
CA LYS A 586 23.72 -34.16 -27.76
C LYS A 586 24.66 -33.77 -28.87
#